data_bd1ab6c48609b02292861e25ad913685
#
_entry.id   bd1ab6c48609b02292861e25ad913685
#
_cell.length_a   1.000
_cell.length_b   1.000
_cell.length_c   1.000
_cell.angle_alpha   90.00
_cell.angle_beta   90.00
_cell.angle_gamma   90.00
#
_symmetry.space_group_name_H-M   'P 1'
#
loop_
_entity.id
_entity.type
_entity.pdbx_description
1 polymer ?
#
loop_
_entity_poly.entity_id
_entity_poly.type
_entity_poly.pdbx_seq_one_letter_code
_entity_poly.pdbx_strand_id
1 'polypeptide(L)'
;MNWQQLISNKRLGLEKYHQVRKDDRTEFQRDYDRLIFSAPFRRLQNKTQVFPLPGSVFVHNRLTHSLEVSSVGRSLGNDISRALLQKHPELSGSYLSEAGAIVSAACLAHDLGNPPFGHSGERAIGTFLSLIHISEPTRRT
;
A
#
# COMPACT_ATOMS: atom_id res chain seq x y z
N MET A 1 -19.23 -14.47 -0.04
CA MET A 1 -18.12 -13.65 -0.52
C MET A 1 -17.24 -14.55 -1.39
N ASN A 2 -16.92 -14.14 -2.61
CA ASN A 2 -16.09 -14.97 -3.49
C ASN A 2 -14.63 -14.54 -3.40
N TRP A 3 -13.86 -15.23 -2.57
CA TRP A 3 -12.45 -14.92 -2.30
C TRP A 3 -11.56 -15.04 -3.54
N GLN A 4 -11.87 -15.95 -4.47
CA GLN A 4 -11.10 -16.12 -5.71
C GLN A 4 -11.21 -14.91 -6.65
N GLN A 5 -12.33 -14.18 -6.58
CA GLN A 5 -12.54 -12.99 -7.39
C GLN A 5 -11.94 -11.73 -6.74
N LEU A 6 -11.80 -11.72 -5.41
CA LEU A 6 -11.28 -10.57 -4.68
C LEU A 6 -9.76 -10.42 -4.80
N ILE A 7 -9.04 -11.53 -4.87
CA ILE A 7 -7.57 -11.51 -4.93
C ILE A 7 -7.16 -11.93 -6.35
N SER A 8 -6.69 -10.97 -7.13
CA SER A 8 -6.28 -11.17 -8.51
C SER A 8 -4.88 -10.58 -8.73
N ASN A 9 -4.07 -11.28 -9.54
CA ASN A 9 -2.77 -10.79 -10.00
C ASN A 9 -2.87 -9.87 -11.23
N LYS A 10 -4.07 -9.60 -11.69
CA LYS A 10 -4.32 -8.69 -12.83
C LYS A 10 -4.04 -7.26 -12.42
N ARG A 11 -3.37 -6.53 -13.31
CA ARG A 11 -3.09 -5.11 -13.12
C ARG A 11 -4.04 -4.28 -13.96
N LEU A 12 -4.61 -3.24 -13.35
CA LEU A 12 -5.48 -2.30 -14.04
C LEU A 12 -4.73 -1.67 -15.24
N GLY A 13 -5.34 -1.77 -16.42
CA GLY A 13 -4.76 -1.24 -17.66
C GLY A 13 -3.71 -2.14 -18.32
N LEU A 14 -3.30 -3.24 -17.68
CA LEU A 14 -2.32 -4.20 -18.23
C LEU A 14 -2.90 -5.60 -18.41
N GLU A 15 -4.20 -5.74 -18.43
CA GLU A 15 -4.89 -7.03 -18.50
C GLU A 15 -4.54 -7.83 -19.76
N LYS A 16 -4.15 -7.13 -20.84
CA LYS A 16 -3.76 -7.73 -22.13
C LYS A 16 -2.26 -8.07 -22.21
N TYR A 17 -1.46 -7.60 -21.26
CA TYR A 17 0.00 -7.74 -21.29
C TYR A 17 0.50 -8.74 -20.26
N HIS A 18 0.06 -9.99 -20.33
CA HIS A 18 0.65 -11.07 -19.57
C HIS A 18 1.97 -11.51 -20.20
N GLN A 19 3.07 -10.92 -19.73
CA GLN A 19 4.39 -11.51 -19.98
C GLN A 19 4.59 -12.67 -19.01
N VAL A 20 4.73 -13.89 -19.52
CA VAL A 20 5.23 -15.02 -18.75
C VAL A 20 6.67 -14.69 -18.36
N ARG A 21 6.88 -14.31 -17.13
CA ARG A 21 8.21 -14.00 -16.60
C ARG A 21 8.83 -15.28 -16.01
N LYS A 22 10.13 -15.43 -16.18
CA LYS A 22 10.93 -16.56 -15.66
C LYS A 22 11.32 -16.41 -14.17
N ASP A 23 10.63 -15.58 -13.41
CA ASP A 23 10.96 -15.24 -12.04
C ASP A 23 9.93 -15.86 -11.10
N ASP A 24 10.36 -16.58 -10.08
CA ASP A 24 9.52 -17.30 -9.11
C ASP A 24 8.77 -16.39 -8.14
N ARG A 25 9.09 -15.09 -8.11
CA ARG A 25 8.41 -14.11 -7.25
C ARG A 25 7.01 -13.83 -7.76
N THR A 26 6.05 -13.79 -6.82
CA THR A 26 4.67 -13.39 -7.14
C THR A 26 4.58 -11.91 -7.54
N GLU A 27 3.52 -11.52 -8.24
CA GLU A 27 3.29 -10.12 -8.58
C GLU A 27 3.11 -9.24 -7.32
N PHE A 28 2.57 -9.80 -6.24
CA PHE A 28 2.39 -9.11 -4.96
C PHE A 28 3.73 -8.84 -4.26
N GLN A 29 4.66 -9.78 -4.29
CA GLN A 29 6.02 -9.59 -3.78
C GLN A 29 6.77 -8.51 -4.58
N ARG A 30 6.60 -8.51 -5.90
CA ARG A 30 7.17 -7.47 -6.77
C ARG A 30 6.59 -6.09 -6.49
N ASP A 31 5.34 -5.98 -6.11
CA ASP A 31 4.74 -4.70 -5.74
C ASP A 31 5.37 -4.14 -4.47
N TYR A 32 5.63 -4.99 -3.49
CA TYR A 32 6.38 -4.62 -2.29
C TYR A 32 7.79 -4.12 -2.64
N ASP A 33 8.52 -4.86 -3.48
CA ASP A 33 9.87 -4.48 -3.93
C ASP A 33 9.86 -3.13 -4.66
N ARG A 34 8.91 -2.92 -5.58
CA ARG A 34 8.77 -1.64 -6.30
C ARG A 34 8.54 -0.46 -5.36
N LEU A 35 7.76 -0.66 -4.32
CA LEU A 35 7.52 0.38 -3.31
C LEU A 35 8.81 0.74 -2.58
N ILE A 36 9.54 -0.25 -2.05
CA ILE A 36 10.79 -0.02 -1.32
C ILE A 36 11.83 0.71 -2.17
N PHE A 37 11.95 0.33 -3.45
CA PHE A 37 12.91 0.95 -4.35
C PHE A 37 12.44 2.28 -4.95
N SER A 38 11.21 2.69 -4.68
CA SER A 38 10.65 3.92 -5.24
C SER A 38 11.23 5.17 -4.56
N ALA A 39 11.44 6.22 -5.34
CA ALA A 39 11.89 7.51 -4.81
C ALA A 39 10.89 8.16 -3.83
N PRO A 40 9.55 8.07 -4.03
CA PRO A 40 8.58 8.54 -3.04
C PRO A 40 8.73 7.88 -1.67
N PHE A 41 8.94 6.56 -1.62
CA PHE A 41 9.15 5.83 -0.37
C PHE A 41 10.42 6.29 0.34
N ARG A 42 11.54 6.39 -0.38
CA ARG A 42 12.82 6.85 0.18
C ARG A 42 12.75 8.26 0.76
N ARG A 43 11.94 9.15 0.16
CA ARG A 43 11.73 10.52 0.69
C ARG A 43 11.04 10.56 2.04
N LEU A 44 10.35 9.49 2.47
CA LEU A 44 9.78 9.40 3.82
C LEU A 44 10.85 9.45 4.92
N GLN A 45 12.10 9.11 4.62
CA GLN A 45 13.21 9.21 5.56
C GLN A 45 13.41 10.63 6.08
N ASN A 46 13.17 11.64 5.25
CA ASN A 46 13.35 13.05 5.59
C ASN A 46 12.10 13.68 6.22
N LYS A 47 11.06 12.89 6.46
CA LYS A 47 9.81 13.35 7.09
C LYS A 47 9.73 12.81 8.51
N THR A 48 9.73 13.70 9.49
CA THR A 48 9.54 13.34 10.90
C THR A 48 8.06 13.13 11.20
N GLN A 49 7.72 12.14 12.04
CA GLN A 49 6.37 12.01 12.59
C GLN A 49 6.12 12.93 13.76
N VAL A 50 7.15 13.19 14.54
CA VAL A 50 7.16 14.07 15.71
C VAL A 50 8.41 14.91 15.64
N PHE A 51 8.41 16.08 16.28
CA PHE A 51 9.60 16.95 16.35
C PHE A 51 10.81 16.15 16.85
N PRO A 52 11.92 16.08 16.10
CA PRO A 52 13.12 15.42 16.57
C PRO A 52 13.71 16.25 17.71
N LEU A 53 13.74 15.66 18.91
CA LEU A 53 14.54 16.23 19.99
C LEU A 53 16.02 16.02 19.63
N PRO A 54 16.85 17.08 19.60
CA PRO A 54 18.28 16.95 19.34
C PRO A 54 18.91 16.02 20.37
N GLY A 55 19.59 14.96 19.92
CA GLY A 55 20.32 14.03 20.79
C GLY A 55 19.70 12.65 20.97
N SER A 56 18.51 12.37 20.43
CA SER A 56 17.95 11.02 20.45
C SER A 56 18.49 10.17 19.31
N VAL A 57 19.13 9.04 19.61
CA VAL A 57 19.58 8.04 18.64
C VAL A 57 18.40 7.32 17.97
N PHE A 58 17.24 7.29 18.62
CA PHE A 58 15.99 6.73 18.09
C PHE A 58 15.13 7.83 17.46
N VAL A 59 15.46 8.21 16.23
CA VAL A 59 14.60 9.11 15.44
C VAL A 59 13.55 8.26 14.74
N HIS A 60 12.31 8.36 15.21
CA HIS A 60 11.15 7.78 14.52
C HIS A 60 10.82 8.68 13.33
N ASN A 61 11.08 8.18 12.13
CA ASN A 61 10.70 8.85 10.88
C ASN A 61 9.58 8.09 10.19
N ARG A 62 8.95 8.69 9.18
CA ARG A 62 7.84 8.06 8.47
C ARG A 62 8.26 6.79 7.73
N LEU A 63 9.52 6.66 7.33
CA LEU A 63 10.02 5.47 6.67
C LEU A 63 10.08 4.28 7.65
N THR A 64 10.67 4.48 8.84
CA THR A 64 10.72 3.42 9.87
C THR A 64 9.33 3.01 10.32
N HIS A 65 8.43 3.98 10.53
CA HIS A 65 7.02 3.71 10.83
C HIS A 65 6.35 2.87 9.74
N SER A 66 6.50 3.22 8.47
CA SER A 66 5.91 2.46 7.37
C SER A 66 6.43 1.02 7.32
N LEU A 67 7.70 0.79 7.64
CA LEU A 67 8.28 -0.56 7.73
C LEU A 67 7.70 -1.35 8.91
N GLU A 68 7.54 -0.74 10.08
CA GLU A 68 6.94 -1.36 11.26
C GLU A 68 5.47 -1.76 10.99
N VAL A 69 4.68 -0.83 10.47
CA VAL A 69 3.27 -1.09 10.08
C VAL A 69 3.18 -2.19 9.04
N SER A 70 4.07 -2.20 8.05
CA SER A 70 4.16 -3.24 7.02
C SER A 70 4.49 -4.61 7.60
N SER A 71 5.38 -4.69 8.59
CA SER A 71 5.75 -5.93 9.27
C SER A 71 4.57 -6.52 10.05
N VAL A 72 3.88 -5.69 10.83
CA VAL A 72 2.67 -6.10 11.57
C VAL A 72 1.56 -6.51 10.61
N GLY A 73 1.32 -5.71 9.56
CA GLY A 73 0.32 -6.01 8.54
C GLY A 73 0.56 -7.34 7.84
N ARG A 74 1.83 -7.67 7.54
CA ARG A 74 2.20 -8.97 6.97
C ARG A 74 1.81 -10.12 7.90
N SER A 75 2.12 -10.00 9.19
CA SER A 75 1.80 -11.03 10.17
C SER A 75 0.30 -11.27 10.27
N LEU A 76 -0.48 -10.19 10.40
CA LEU A 76 -1.95 -10.27 10.45
C LEU A 76 -2.54 -10.85 9.16
N GLY A 77 -2.03 -10.45 7.99
CA GLY A 77 -2.47 -10.98 6.70
C GLY A 77 -2.19 -12.48 6.56
N ASN A 78 -1.04 -12.95 7.04
CA ASN A 78 -0.71 -14.38 7.06
C ASN A 78 -1.59 -15.17 8.03
N ASP A 79 -1.92 -14.62 9.19
CA ASP A 79 -2.78 -15.27 10.18
C ASP A 79 -4.21 -15.42 9.64
N ILE A 80 -4.76 -14.37 9.04
CA ILE A 80 -6.07 -14.39 8.37
C ILE A 80 -6.07 -15.40 7.22
N SER A 81 -5.03 -15.40 6.39
CA SER A 81 -4.89 -16.34 5.29
C SER A 81 -4.93 -17.78 5.78
N ARG A 82 -4.16 -18.12 6.80
CA ARG A 82 -4.16 -19.46 7.41
C ARG A 82 -5.52 -19.86 7.96
N ALA A 83 -6.17 -18.96 8.69
CA ALA A 83 -7.49 -19.22 9.27
C ALA A 83 -8.56 -19.44 8.18
N LEU A 84 -8.50 -18.68 7.09
CA LEU A 84 -9.42 -18.83 5.96
C LEU A 84 -9.18 -20.13 5.19
N LEU A 85 -7.92 -20.50 4.93
CA LEU A 85 -7.57 -21.75 4.25
C LEU A 85 -7.93 -22.99 5.09
N GLN A 86 -7.88 -22.90 6.41
CA GLN A 86 -8.37 -23.96 7.30
C GLN A 86 -9.88 -24.12 7.22
N LYS A 87 -10.64 -23.01 7.12
CA LYS A 87 -12.10 -23.05 7.01
C LYS A 87 -12.59 -23.39 5.60
N HIS A 88 -11.79 -23.09 4.59
CA HIS A 88 -12.10 -23.19 3.17
C HIS A 88 -10.96 -23.87 2.41
N PRO A 89 -10.76 -25.19 2.59
CA PRO A 89 -9.67 -25.92 1.92
C PRO A 89 -9.73 -25.86 0.39
N GLU A 90 -10.92 -25.62 -0.17
CA GLU A 90 -11.15 -25.45 -1.60
C GLU A 90 -10.41 -24.21 -2.20
N LEU A 91 -9.97 -23.30 -1.34
CA LEU A 91 -9.24 -22.10 -1.74
C LEU A 91 -7.70 -22.28 -1.79
N SER A 92 -7.19 -23.49 -1.54
CA SER A 92 -5.74 -23.74 -1.46
C SER A 92 -4.96 -23.41 -2.74
N GLY A 93 -5.62 -23.40 -3.90
CA GLY A 93 -5.03 -22.97 -5.18
C GLY A 93 -5.21 -21.49 -5.51
N SER A 94 -5.81 -20.70 -4.63
CA SER A 94 -6.05 -19.27 -4.84
C SER A 94 -4.87 -18.43 -4.34
N TYR A 95 -4.84 -17.14 -4.76
CA TYR A 95 -3.86 -16.17 -4.25
C TYR A 95 -4.11 -15.75 -2.79
N LEU A 96 -4.99 -16.42 -2.07
CA LEU A 96 -5.26 -16.12 -0.66
C LEU A 96 -4.02 -16.30 0.22
N SER A 97 -3.12 -17.22 -0.14
CA SER A 97 -1.82 -17.40 0.52
C SER A 97 -0.93 -16.14 0.47
N GLU A 98 -1.16 -15.25 -0.50
CA GLU A 98 -0.42 -14.00 -0.69
C GLU A 98 -0.99 -12.81 0.11
N ALA A 99 -2.04 -13.03 0.90
CA ALA A 99 -2.69 -11.96 1.66
C ALA A 99 -1.71 -11.18 2.56
N GLY A 100 -0.73 -11.86 3.14
CA GLY A 100 0.34 -11.22 3.90
C GLY A 100 1.20 -10.26 3.07
N ALA A 101 1.56 -10.65 1.84
CA ALA A 101 2.32 -9.81 0.93
C ALA A 101 1.51 -8.59 0.46
N ILE A 102 0.21 -8.80 0.17
CA ILE A 102 -0.71 -7.74 -0.25
C ILE A 102 -0.86 -6.70 0.85
N VAL A 103 -1.20 -7.14 2.07
CA VAL A 103 -1.38 -6.24 3.22
C VAL A 103 -0.08 -5.54 3.57
N SER A 104 1.05 -6.25 3.52
CA SER A 104 2.38 -5.67 3.75
C SER A 104 2.69 -4.53 2.77
N ALA A 105 2.44 -4.73 1.48
CA ALA A 105 2.64 -3.69 0.46
C ALA A 105 1.70 -2.49 0.66
N ALA A 106 0.43 -2.73 0.97
CA ALA A 106 -0.54 -1.67 1.25
C ALA A 106 -0.14 -0.85 2.49
N CYS A 107 0.27 -1.53 3.57
CA CYS A 107 0.78 -0.90 4.78
C CYS A 107 2.06 -0.09 4.52
N LEU A 108 2.96 -0.58 3.66
CA LEU A 108 4.16 0.15 3.28
C LEU A 108 3.84 1.46 2.55
N ALA A 109 2.78 1.46 1.76
CA ALA A 109 2.37 2.58 0.92
C ALA A 109 1.52 3.64 1.65
N HIS A 110 1.01 3.36 2.86
CA HIS A 110 -0.03 4.18 3.50
C HIS A 110 0.35 5.65 3.72
N ASP A 111 1.63 5.94 3.93
CA ASP A 111 2.15 7.29 4.15
C ASP A 111 2.70 7.96 2.88
N LEU A 112 2.66 7.26 1.73
CA LEU A 112 3.10 7.82 0.45
C LEU A 112 2.13 8.91 -0.01
N GLY A 113 2.69 10.08 -0.34
CA GLY A 113 1.89 11.19 -0.86
C GLY A 113 1.18 12.04 0.20
N ASN A 114 1.32 11.73 1.48
CA ASN A 114 0.77 12.57 2.53
C ASN A 114 1.32 14.01 2.43
N PRO A 115 0.44 15.02 2.41
CA PRO A 115 0.87 16.40 2.29
C PRO A 115 1.57 16.89 3.57
N PRO A 116 2.34 17.99 3.50
CA PRO A 116 2.81 18.66 4.70
C PRO A 116 1.64 19.11 5.56
N PHE A 117 1.83 19.15 6.88
CA PHE A 117 0.82 19.50 7.89
C PHE A 117 -0.34 18.50 8.05
N GLY A 118 -0.18 17.25 7.57
CA GLY A 118 -1.13 16.15 7.78
C GLY A 118 -2.56 16.49 7.34
N HIS A 119 -3.56 16.21 8.18
CA HIS A 119 -4.98 16.46 7.87
C HIS A 119 -5.33 17.92 7.60
N SER A 120 -4.59 18.88 8.13
CA SER A 120 -4.79 20.28 7.81
C SER A 120 -4.36 20.60 6.38
N GLY A 121 -3.25 20.02 5.93
CA GLY A 121 -2.79 20.10 4.55
C GLY A 121 -3.75 19.42 3.58
N GLU A 122 -4.24 18.22 3.92
CA GLU A 122 -5.27 17.53 3.12
C GLU A 122 -6.53 18.37 2.94
N ARG A 123 -7.03 18.95 4.03
CA ARG A 123 -8.22 19.83 3.96
C ARG A 123 -7.97 21.05 3.11
N ALA A 124 -6.81 21.69 3.23
CA ALA A 124 -6.45 22.84 2.43
C ALA A 124 -6.39 22.50 0.93
N ILE A 125 -5.76 21.39 0.57
CA ILE A 125 -5.71 20.88 -0.80
C ILE A 125 -7.11 20.53 -1.31
N GLY A 126 -7.89 19.81 -0.51
CA GLY A 126 -9.28 19.43 -0.85
C GLY A 126 -10.16 20.65 -1.10
N THR A 127 -10.06 21.67 -0.25
CA THR A 127 -10.80 22.94 -0.41
C THR A 127 -10.36 23.64 -1.69
N PHE A 128 -9.06 23.73 -1.95
CA PHE A 128 -8.54 24.37 -3.18
C PHE A 128 -9.03 23.65 -4.42
N LEU A 129 -8.93 22.31 -4.46
CA LEU A 129 -9.39 21.53 -5.61
C LEU A 129 -10.91 21.60 -5.79
N SER A 130 -11.70 21.65 -4.72
CA SER A 130 -13.15 21.81 -4.82
C SER A 130 -13.55 23.16 -5.43
N LEU A 131 -12.80 24.22 -5.12
CA LEU A 131 -13.01 25.53 -5.71
C LEU A 131 -12.72 25.56 -7.21
N ILE A 132 -11.68 24.83 -7.66
CA ILE A 132 -11.36 24.71 -9.09
C ILE A 132 -12.45 23.92 -9.82
N HIS A 133 -13.00 22.86 -9.22
CA HIS A 133 -14.06 22.06 -9.82
C HIS A 133 -15.45 22.73 -9.82
N ILE A 134 -15.69 23.74 -8.99
CA ILE A 134 -16.92 24.54 -9.04
C ILE A 134 -16.97 25.41 -10.30
N SER A 135 -15.82 25.84 -10.82
CA SER A 135 -15.75 26.67 -12.03
C SER A 135 -15.84 25.88 -13.34
N GLU A 136 -15.66 24.55 -13.31
CA GLU A 136 -15.83 23.67 -14.46
C GLU A 136 -16.80 22.54 -14.14
N PRO A 137 -18.10 22.66 -14.47
CA PRO A 137 -19.01 21.55 -14.37
C PRO A 137 -18.54 20.46 -15.35
N THR A 138 -17.97 19.38 -14.83
CA THR A 138 -17.65 18.19 -15.63
C THR A 138 -18.90 17.73 -16.33
N ARG A 139 -18.99 17.95 -17.64
CA ARG A 139 -19.97 17.30 -18.50
C ARG A 139 -19.77 15.79 -18.38
N ARG A 140 -20.63 15.15 -17.60
CA ARG A 140 -20.85 13.71 -17.76
C ARG A 140 -21.66 13.54 -19.05
N THR A 141 -21.00 13.12 -20.08
CA THR A 141 -21.62 12.51 -21.25
C THR A 141 -21.78 11.02 -20.98
#